data_f97b9999b5ad8195a65e54c9ae8c319d
#
_entry.id   f97b9999b5ad8195a65e54c9ae8c319d
#
_cell.length_a   1.000
_cell.length_b   1.000
_cell.length_c   1.000
_cell.angle_alpha   90.00
_cell.angle_beta   90.00
_cell.angle_gamma   90.00
#
_symmetry.space_group_name_H-M   'P 1'
#
loop_
_entity.id
_entity.type
_entity.pdbx_description
1 polymer ?
#
loop_
_entity_poly.entity_id
_entity_poly.type
_entity_poly.pdbx_seq_one_letter_code
_entity_poly.pdbx_strand_id
1 'polypeptide(L)'
;MQKGVPQIMDITSIRSVLHYLTKNILPTKFETAQQPEPNTIQLCFRGVNSQTWLEFSWNGDSPRILKINKPEKIGRESTLSKQIRYGLKYMALISIDQDDFERVIKFSFAKKPGDEIDKYLIFELMGKHSNIFYLDNKLKIIAVGKQIKSSQSSFRTISTGSIYSGPPVNLKKQPREDESFQSWKDSISIVPESLKYCLINTYQGVSPILTKQLEVVSATVNSEIMEKNIDFISNSDLKEIFKNWKIWINRFKNNNFKFSTFNNDFYCVWFFDKEINYENKIDLCTSLENYYDYHLKQKKIELLEKKIERIIFKQTNNEKKNLNIQYDLLTKSEKHEVYKAVSYTHLTLPTKA
;
A
#
# COMPACT_ATOMS: atom_id res chain seq x y z
N MET A 1 5.18 14.28 -1.33
CA MET A 1 5.08 12.99 -0.57
C MET A 1 5.97 13.08 0.65
N GLN A 2 5.57 12.53 1.78
CA GLN A 2 6.48 12.39 2.92
C GLN A 2 7.62 11.44 2.51
N LYS A 3 8.88 11.85 2.75
CA LYS A 3 10.05 10.98 2.52
C LYS A 3 9.83 9.65 3.25
N GLY A 4 10.08 8.54 2.59
CA GLY A 4 10.03 7.20 3.20
C GLY A 4 8.69 6.45 3.10
N VAL A 5 7.59 7.05 2.59
CA VAL A 5 6.32 6.33 2.41
C VAL A 5 6.29 5.71 1.01
N PRO A 6 6.20 4.36 0.87
CA PRO A 6 6.12 3.74 -0.44
C PRO A 6 4.84 4.17 -1.17
N GLN A 7 4.94 4.32 -2.48
CA GLN A 7 3.79 4.60 -3.32
C GLN A 7 2.74 3.49 -3.18
N ILE A 8 1.46 3.86 -3.03
CA ILE A 8 0.36 2.90 -3.10
C ILE A 8 0.26 2.40 -4.54
N MET A 9 0.20 1.07 -4.69
CA MET A 9 0.08 0.46 -6.01
C MET A 9 -1.27 0.81 -6.63
N ASP A 10 -1.22 1.50 -7.77
CA ASP A 10 -2.40 1.91 -8.54
C ASP A 10 -2.82 0.82 -9.54
N ILE A 11 -3.93 1.06 -10.26
CA ILE A 11 -4.47 0.10 -11.24
C ILE A 11 -3.46 -0.21 -12.36
N THR A 12 -2.67 0.78 -12.77
CA THR A 12 -1.69 0.61 -13.86
C THR A 12 -0.53 -0.28 -13.43
N SER A 13 -0.04 -0.06 -12.22
CA SER A 13 1.00 -0.89 -11.60
C SER A 13 0.52 -2.33 -11.38
N ILE A 14 -0.72 -2.50 -10.90
CA ILE A 14 -1.35 -3.82 -10.76
C ILE A 14 -1.40 -4.52 -12.11
N ARG A 15 -1.96 -3.88 -13.14
CA ARG A 15 -2.08 -4.45 -14.50
C ARG A 15 -0.72 -4.84 -15.06
N SER A 16 0.31 -4.03 -14.85
CA SER A 16 1.66 -4.32 -15.33
C SER A 16 2.26 -5.59 -14.70
N VAL A 17 2.08 -5.77 -13.39
CA VAL A 17 2.50 -6.99 -12.68
C VAL A 17 1.71 -8.20 -13.16
N LEU A 18 0.37 -8.10 -13.27
CA LEU A 18 -0.48 -9.21 -13.71
C LEU A 18 -0.17 -9.64 -15.15
N HIS A 19 0.06 -8.69 -16.06
CA HIS A 19 0.48 -9.00 -17.42
C HIS A 19 1.79 -9.78 -17.44
N TYR A 20 2.79 -9.34 -16.66
CA TYR A 20 4.05 -10.06 -16.52
C TYR A 20 3.84 -11.48 -15.99
N LEU A 21 3.05 -11.66 -14.92
CA LEU A 21 2.79 -12.96 -14.31
C LEU A 21 2.05 -13.89 -15.27
N THR A 22 1.00 -13.42 -15.92
CA THR A 22 0.22 -14.20 -16.87
C THR A 22 1.10 -14.70 -18.01
N LYS A 23 1.98 -13.86 -18.53
CA LYS A 23 2.84 -14.22 -19.67
C LYS A 23 3.98 -15.16 -19.30
N ASN A 24 4.56 -15.03 -18.09
CA ASN A 24 5.83 -15.67 -17.76
C ASN A 24 5.71 -16.83 -16.79
N ILE A 25 4.60 -16.96 -16.03
CA ILE A 25 4.51 -18.00 -15.01
C ILE A 25 3.32 -18.97 -15.18
N LEU A 26 2.31 -18.62 -15.98
CA LEU A 26 1.15 -19.49 -16.18
C LEU A 26 1.37 -20.54 -17.28
N PRO A 27 0.84 -21.77 -17.10
CA PRO A 27 0.36 -22.34 -15.86
C PRO A 27 1.50 -22.77 -14.93
N THR A 28 1.27 -22.75 -13.61
CA THR A 28 2.32 -23.07 -12.64
C THR A 28 1.77 -23.82 -11.44
N LYS A 29 2.57 -24.72 -10.83
CA LYS A 29 2.14 -25.52 -9.69
C LYS A 29 2.35 -24.76 -8.39
N PHE A 30 1.33 -24.75 -7.52
CA PHE A 30 1.47 -24.25 -6.17
C PHE A 30 2.42 -25.15 -5.34
N GLU A 31 3.32 -24.55 -4.58
CA GLU A 31 4.30 -25.27 -3.76
C GLU A 31 4.08 -25.05 -2.26
N THR A 32 4.06 -23.80 -1.80
CA THR A 32 3.91 -23.47 -0.39
C THR A 32 3.41 -22.05 -0.17
N ALA A 33 2.99 -21.76 1.07
CA ALA A 33 2.62 -20.43 1.56
C ALA A 33 3.25 -20.17 2.92
N GLN A 34 3.63 -18.90 3.17
CA GLN A 34 4.06 -18.41 4.48
C GLN A 34 3.53 -17.00 4.71
N GLN A 35 3.39 -16.60 5.98
CA GLN A 35 2.88 -15.28 6.37
C GLN A 35 3.93 -14.57 7.25
N PRO A 36 4.76 -13.66 6.67
CA PRO A 36 5.81 -12.95 7.41
C PRO A 36 5.25 -11.92 8.38
N GLU A 37 4.15 -11.28 8.03
CA GLU A 37 3.50 -10.23 8.82
C GLU A 37 1.98 -10.44 8.85
N PRO A 38 1.25 -9.88 9.82
CA PRO A 38 -0.20 -10.08 9.95
C PRO A 38 -1.00 -9.74 8.69
N ASN A 39 -0.51 -8.77 7.90
CA ASN A 39 -1.17 -8.26 6.69
C ASN A 39 -0.42 -8.59 5.40
N THR A 40 0.45 -9.60 5.39
CA THR A 40 1.25 -9.97 4.21
C THR A 40 1.40 -11.48 4.14
N ILE A 41 1.12 -12.06 2.97
CA ILE A 41 1.33 -13.49 2.69
C ILE A 41 2.22 -13.66 1.47
N GLN A 42 3.04 -14.69 1.49
CA GLN A 42 3.95 -15.05 0.40
C GLN A 42 3.63 -16.45 -0.09
N LEU A 43 3.43 -16.58 -1.40
CA LEU A 43 3.09 -17.83 -2.07
C LEU A 43 4.22 -18.23 -3.02
N CYS A 44 4.63 -19.50 -2.96
CA CYS A 44 5.59 -20.10 -3.87
C CYS A 44 4.90 -20.91 -4.93
N PHE A 45 5.32 -20.71 -6.17
CA PHE A 45 4.89 -21.46 -7.34
C PHE A 45 6.11 -22.09 -8.02
N ARG A 46 5.93 -23.32 -8.50
CA ARG A 46 6.98 -24.06 -9.21
C ARG A 46 6.60 -24.19 -10.69
N GLY A 47 7.35 -23.50 -11.54
CA GLY A 47 7.39 -23.72 -12.98
C GLY A 47 8.24 -24.92 -13.35
N VAL A 48 8.50 -25.09 -14.64
CA VAL A 48 9.31 -26.22 -15.14
C VAL A 48 10.75 -26.15 -14.62
N ASN A 49 11.40 -24.98 -14.71
CA ASN A 49 12.81 -24.81 -14.38
C ASN A 49 13.08 -23.75 -13.28
N SER A 50 12.03 -23.20 -12.66
CA SER A 50 12.19 -22.10 -11.71
C SER A 50 11.10 -22.09 -10.64
N GLN A 51 11.43 -21.48 -9.50
CA GLN A 51 10.47 -21.13 -8.48
C GLN A 51 10.17 -19.63 -8.57
N THR A 52 8.90 -19.27 -8.43
CA THR A 52 8.45 -17.88 -8.37
C THR A 52 7.75 -17.63 -7.05
N TRP A 53 8.17 -16.59 -6.36
CA TRP A 53 7.52 -16.15 -5.13
C TRP A 53 6.70 -14.89 -5.41
N LEU A 54 5.43 -14.91 -4.95
CA LEU A 54 4.53 -13.76 -5.00
C LEU A 54 4.21 -13.31 -3.59
N GLU A 55 4.33 -12.01 -3.34
CA GLU A 55 3.93 -11.37 -2.10
C GLU A 55 2.62 -10.62 -2.31
N PHE A 56 1.66 -10.86 -1.42
CA PHE A 56 0.39 -10.16 -1.33
C PHE A 56 0.34 -9.43 0.01
N SER A 57 0.30 -8.11 -0.02
CA SER A 57 0.19 -7.30 1.19
C SER A 57 -1.11 -6.49 1.17
N TRP A 58 -1.96 -6.72 2.16
CA TRP A 58 -3.16 -5.92 2.41
C TRP A 58 -2.97 -4.91 3.55
N ASN A 59 -1.72 -4.53 3.81
CA ASN A 59 -1.40 -3.44 4.72
C ASN A 59 -1.98 -2.14 4.14
N GLY A 60 -2.85 -1.46 4.89
CA GLY A 60 -3.57 -0.27 4.42
C GLY A 60 -2.68 0.88 3.94
N ASP A 61 -1.45 0.98 4.46
CA ASP A 61 -0.50 2.02 4.08
C ASP A 61 0.26 1.72 2.78
N SER A 62 0.39 0.45 2.43
CA SER A 62 1.17 0.01 1.26
C SER A 62 0.63 -1.31 0.69
N PRO A 63 -0.67 -1.36 0.30
CA PRO A 63 -1.22 -2.56 -0.32
C PRO A 63 -0.54 -2.81 -1.66
N ARG A 64 -0.13 -4.06 -1.90
CA ARG A 64 0.66 -4.41 -3.09
C ARG A 64 0.61 -5.88 -3.43
N ILE A 65 0.90 -6.17 -4.69
CA ILE A 65 1.25 -7.50 -5.19
C ILE A 65 2.60 -7.41 -5.89
N LEU A 66 3.54 -8.26 -5.51
CA LEU A 66 4.88 -8.27 -6.08
C LEU A 66 5.34 -9.69 -6.39
N LYS A 67 6.07 -9.86 -7.49
CA LYS A 67 7.02 -10.96 -7.63
C LYS A 67 8.23 -10.59 -6.79
N ILE A 68 8.67 -11.49 -5.91
CA ILE A 68 9.78 -11.26 -5.00
C ILE A 68 10.85 -12.36 -5.16
N ASN A 69 12.05 -12.05 -4.75
CA ASN A 69 13.10 -13.03 -4.56
C ASN A 69 12.69 -14.06 -3.49
N LYS A 70 13.33 -15.23 -3.48
CA LYS A 70 13.04 -16.24 -2.48
C LYS A 70 13.25 -15.68 -1.07
N PRO A 71 12.16 -15.59 -0.26
CA PRO A 71 12.25 -15.05 1.08
C PRO A 71 12.85 -16.04 2.07
N GLU A 72 13.27 -15.56 3.22
CA GLU A 72 13.68 -16.41 4.34
C GLU A 72 12.49 -17.26 4.82
N LYS A 73 12.79 -18.49 5.24
CA LYS A 73 11.78 -19.41 5.75
C LYS A 73 11.34 -18.96 7.16
N ILE A 74 10.03 -18.86 7.34
CA ILE A 74 9.42 -18.46 8.61
C ILE A 74 9.00 -19.70 9.39
N GLY A 75 9.43 -19.79 10.64
CA GLY A 75 9.13 -20.93 11.52
C GLY A 75 7.71 -20.93 12.09
N ARG A 76 7.00 -19.78 12.05
CA ARG A 76 5.63 -19.66 12.56
C ARG A 76 4.62 -19.73 11.42
N GLU A 77 3.54 -20.50 11.63
CA GLU A 77 2.44 -20.61 10.69
C GLU A 77 1.20 -19.87 11.20
N SER A 78 0.61 -19.04 10.34
CA SER A 78 -0.71 -18.46 10.61
C SER A 78 -1.82 -19.40 10.14
N THR A 79 -3.03 -19.19 10.65
CA THR A 79 -4.22 -19.94 10.19
C THR A 79 -4.43 -19.76 8.69
N LEU A 80 -4.29 -18.54 8.17
CA LEU A 80 -4.46 -18.22 6.75
C LEU A 80 -3.42 -18.96 5.88
N SER A 81 -2.12 -18.85 6.22
CA SER A 81 -1.06 -19.54 5.45
C SER A 81 -1.23 -21.06 5.49
N LYS A 82 -1.67 -21.60 6.63
CA LYS A 82 -1.96 -23.01 6.81
C LYS A 82 -3.10 -23.49 5.91
N GLN A 83 -4.23 -22.78 5.93
CA GLN A 83 -5.40 -23.09 5.10
C GLN A 83 -5.06 -23.03 3.61
N ILE A 84 -4.34 -22.00 3.16
CA ILE A 84 -3.92 -21.87 1.76
C ILE A 84 -2.92 -22.98 1.41
N ARG A 85 -1.92 -23.24 2.25
CA ARG A 85 -0.90 -24.25 1.97
C ARG A 85 -1.48 -25.67 1.81
N TYR A 86 -2.39 -26.05 2.70
CA TYR A 86 -3.02 -27.38 2.60
C TYR A 86 -4.10 -27.43 1.52
N GLY A 87 -4.87 -26.37 1.36
CA GLY A 87 -5.98 -26.37 0.40
C GLY A 87 -5.56 -26.20 -1.06
N LEU A 88 -4.39 -25.59 -1.34
CA LEU A 88 -3.82 -25.50 -2.68
C LEU A 88 -2.75 -26.58 -2.96
N LYS A 89 -2.51 -27.47 -2.00
CA LYS A 89 -1.54 -28.56 -2.19
C LYS A 89 -1.88 -29.38 -3.42
N TYR A 90 -0.91 -29.57 -4.30
CA TYR A 90 -1.04 -30.30 -5.57
C TYR A 90 -1.89 -29.59 -6.64
N MET A 91 -2.30 -28.34 -6.44
CA MET A 91 -3.02 -27.56 -7.43
C MET A 91 -2.09 -26.73 -8.30
N ALA A 92 -2.55 -26.42 -9.50
CA ALA A 92 -1.93 -25.50 -10.41
C ALA A 92 -2.71 -24.18 -10.47
N LEU A 93 -2.00 -23.06 -10.52
CA LEU A 93 -2.55 -21.76 -10.90
C LEU A 93 -2.76 -21.74 -12.41
N ILE A 94 -4.00 -21.57 -12.84
CA ILE A 94 -4.42 -21.70 -14.24
C ILE A 94 -4.64 -20.33 -14.88
N SER A 95 -5.30 -19.40 -14.16
CA SER A 95 -5.53 -18.05 -14.65
C SER A 95 -5.35 -17.01 -13.57
N ILE A 96 -5.06 -15.80 -14.03
CA ILE A 96 -5.03 -14.57 -13.24
C ILE A 96 -5.90 -13.56 -13.98
N ASP A 97 -7.04 -13.21 -13.41
CA ASP A 97 -8.04 -12.38 -14.03
C ASP A 97 -8.22 -11.08 -13.26
N GLN A 98 -8.43 -9.99 -13.96
CA GLN A 98 -8.74 -8.67 -13.42
C GLN A 98 -9.72 -7.99 -14.37
N ASP A 99 -10.83 -7.52 -13.83
CA ASP A 99 -11.79 -6.72 -14.61
C ASP A 99 -11.21 -5.33 -14.86
N ASP A 100 -11.25 -4.87 -16.07
CA ASP A 100 -10.62 -3.66 -16.62
C ASP A 100 -10.01 -2.67 -15.59
N PHE A 101 -10.81 -1.75 -15.05
CA PHE A 101 -10.34 -0.71 -14.12
C PHE A 101 -10.61 -1.03 -12.65
N GLU A 102 -10.99 -2.29 -12.32
CA GLU A 102 -11.19 -2.72 -10.95
C GLU A 102 -9.89 -3.23 -10.31
N ARG A 103 -9.72 -2.98 -9.03
CA ARG A 103 -8.54 -3.42 -8.26
C ARG A 103 -8.81 -4.70 -7.49
N VAL A 104 -9.55 -5.60 -8.14
CA VAL A 104 -9.85 -6.96 -7.67
C VAL A 104 -9.18 -7.94 -8.59
N ILE A 105 -8.39 -8.82 -8.05
CA ILE A 105 -7.62 -9.81 -8.78
C ILE A 105 -8.07 -11.19 -8.37
N LYS A 106 -8.39 -12.03 -9.34
CA LYS A 106 -8.83 -13.42 -9.13
C LYS A 106 -7.77 -14.38 -9.66
N PHE A 107 -7.24 -15.22 -8.80
CA PHE A 107 -6.34 -16.32 -9.11
C PHE A 107 -7.15 -17.60 -9.08
N SER A 108 -7.18 -18.36 -10.18
CA SER A 108 -7.98 -19.57 -10.33
C SER A 108 -7.09 -20.80 -10.30
N PHE A 109 -7.47 -21.78 -9.48
CA PHE A 109 -6.69 -23.01 -9.26
C PHE A 109 -7.50 -24.23 -9.66
N ALA A 110 -6.84 -25.15 -10.36
CA ALA A 110 -7.37 -26.48 -10.68
C ALA A 110 -6.33 -27.58 -10.37
N LYS A 111 -6.73 -28.84 -10.36
CA LYS A 111 -5.80 -29.96 -10.14
C LYS A 111 -4.79 -30.07 -11.28
N LYS A 112 -5.24 -29.85 -12.52
CA LYS A 112 -4.40 -29.84 -13.73
C LYS A 112 -4.90 -28.77 -14.69
N PRO A 113 -4.06 -28.28 -15.63
CA PRO A 113 -4.51 -27.46 -16.74
C PRO A 113 -5.58 -28.20 -17.55
N GLY A 114 -6.71 -27.56 -17.80
CA GLY A 114 -7.88 -28.13 -18.50
C GLY A 114 -8.96 -28.70 -17.59
N ASP A 115 -8.67 -28.92 -16.30
CA ASP A 115 -9.71 -29.35 -15.34
C ASP A 115 -10.58 -28.13 -14.92
N GLU A 116 -11.74 -28.44 -14.33
CA GLU A 116 -12.59 -27.41 -13.72
C GLU A 116 -11.89 -26.70 -12.54
N ILE A 117 -12.18 -25.44 -12.38
CA ILE A 117 -11.62 -24.62 -11.28
C ILE A 117 -12.22 -25.08 -9.95
N ASP A 118 -11.36 -25.43 -9.02
CA ASP A 118 -11.74 -25.95 -7.69
C ASP A 118 -11.59 -24.89 -6.58
N LYS A 119 -10.61 -23.97 -6.71
CA LYS A 119 -10.34 -22.96 -5.69
C LYS A 119 -10.03 -21.61 -6.33
N TYR A 120 -10.32 -20.56 -5.55
CA TYR A 120 -9.95 -19.20 -5.91
C TYR A 120 -9.17 -18.52 -4.79
N LEU A 121 -8.24 -17.69 -5.18
CA LEU A 121 -7.66 -16.66 -4.30
C LEU A 121 -8.03 -15.31 -4.89
N ILE A 122 -8.80 -14.51 -4.14
CA ILE A 122 -9.16 -13.16 -4.56
C ILE A 122 -8.38 -12.16 -3.71
N PHE A 123 -7.78 -11.19 -4.38
CA PHE A 123 -7.03 -10.12 -3.74
C PHE A 123 -7.62 -8.76 -4.11
N GLU A 124 -8.11 -8.02 -3.13
CA GLU A 124 -8.66 -6.68 -3.26
C GLU A 124 -7.62 -5.64 -2.81
N LEU A 125 -7.23 -4.71 -3.69
CA LEU A 125 -6.29 -3.63 -3.39
C LEU A 125 -7.02 -2.28 -3.28
N MET A 126 -7.61 -2.03 -2.12
CA MET A 126 -8.46 -0.86 -1.87
C MET A 126 -7.96 -0.01 -0.69
N GLY A 127 -6.65 0.28 -0.64
CA GLY A 127 -6.05 1.05 0.45
C GLY A 127 -6.30 0.37 1.80
N LYS A 128 -6.91 1.08 2.74
CA LYS A 128 -7.24 0.56 4.08
C LYS A 128 -8.23 -0.61 4.07
N HIS A 129 -8.98 -0.78 2.99
CA HIS A 129 -9.96 -1.84 2.80
C HIS A 129 -9.41 -3.02 2.00
N SER A 130 -8.12 -3.04 1.71
CA SER A 130 -7.48 -4.17 1.05
C SER A 130 -7.62 -5.43 1.86
N ASN A 131 -7.80 -6.57 1.16
CA ASN A 131 -8.00 -7.88 1.79
C ASN A 131 -7.67 -9.01 0.83
N ILE A 132 -7.48 -10.22 1.37
CA ILE A 132 -7.25 -11.43 0.60
C ILE A 132 -8.23 -12.51 1.04
N PHE A 133 -8.80 -13.24 0.08
CA PHE A 133 -9.82 -14.26 0.29
C PHE A 133 -9.39 -15.57 -0.36
N TYR A 134 -9.43 -16.64 0.39
CA TYR A 134 -9.29 -18.00 -0.12
C TYR A 134 -10.66 -18.66 -0.15
N LEU A 135 -11.11 -19.12 -1.33
CA LEU A 135 -12.48 -19.55 -1.61
C LEU A 135 -12.51 -20.95 -2.21
N ASP A 136 -13.64 -21.63 -2.03
CA ASP A 136 -13.96 -22.83 -2.80
C ASP A 136 -14.57 -22.49 -4.18
N ASN A 137 -14.92 -23.52 -4.95
CA ASN A 137 -15.53 -23.39 -6.29
C ASN A 137 -16.95 -22.78 -6.28
N LYS A 138 -17.60 -22.72 -5.12
CA LYS A 138 -18.91 -22.07 -4.91
C LYS A 138 -18.76 -20.65 -4.34
N LEU A 139 -17.56 -20.10 -4.37
CA LEU A 139 -17.21 -18.78 -3.81
C LEU A 139 -17.44 -18.67 -2.30
N LYS A 140 -17.50 -19.77 -1.56
CA LYS A 140 -17.57 -19.75 -0.11
C LYS A 140 -16.20 -19.46 0.49
N ILE A 141 -16.13 -18.52 1.44
CA ILE A 141 -14.88 -18.09 2.08
C ILE A 141 -14.37 -19.20 3.02
N ILE A 142 -13.26 -19.83 2.65
CA ILE A 142 -12.55 -20.81 3.48
C ILE A 142 -11.65 -20.08 4.49
N ALA A 143 -10.90 -19.08 4.01
CA ALA A 143 -10.06 -18.23 4.85
C ALA A 143 -9.98 -16.82 4.28
N VAL A 144 -9.69 -15.85 5.15
CA VAL A 144 -9.63 -14.43 4.80
C VAL A 144 -8.55 -13.73 5.61
N GLY A 145 -7.87 -12.75 4.99
CA GLY A 145 -6.82 -11.98 5.66
C GLY A 145 -7.36 -11.14 6.81
N LYS A 146 -8.51 -10.47 6.61
CA LYS A 146 -9.17 -9.62 7.59
C LYS A 146 -10.68 -9.86 7.59
N GLN A 147 -11.23 -10.30 8.72
CA GLN A 147 -12.68 -10.38 8.90
C GLN A 147 -13.27 -8.99 9.18
N ILE A 148 -14.49 -8.74 8.71
CA ILE A 148 -15.21 -7.48 8.91
C ILE A 148 -16.59 -7.80 9.51
N LYS A 149 -16.81 -7.36 10.74
CA LYS A 149 -18.10 -7.52 11.46
C LYS A 149 -19.12 -6.48 10.97
N SER A 150 -20.40 -6.75 11.19
CA SER A 150 -21.50 -5.81 10.89
C SER A 150 -21.35 -4.45 11.58
N SER A 151 -20.71 -4.42 12.76
CA SER A 151 -20.40 -3.18 13.48
C SER A 151 -19.29 -2.34 12.84
N GLN A 152 -18.50 -2.91 11.90
CA GLN A 152 -17.34 -2.26 11.27
C GLN A 152 -17.61 -1.79 9.84
N SER A 153 -18.68 -2.26 9.21
CA SER A 153 -19.05 -1.88 7.85
C SER A 153 -20.54 -1.95 7.65
N SER A 154 -21.11 -0.89 7.08
CA SER A 154 -22.50 -0.84 6.62
C SER A 154 -22.71 -1.48 5.24
N PHE A 155 -21.63 -1.71 4.48
CA PHE A 155 -21.73 -2.19 3.11
C PHE A 155 -21.69 -3.72 2.99
N ARG A 156 -20.75 -4.38 3.67
CA ARG A 156 -20.66 -5.84 3.66
C ARG A 156 -19.97 -6.37 4.91
N THR A 157 -20.44 -7.51 5.37
CA THR A 157 -19.75 -8.34 6.37
C THR A 157 -18.86 -9.35 5.68
N ILE A 158 -17.70 -9.63 6.26
CA ILE A 158 -16.74 -10.59 5.73
C ILE A 158 -16.37 -11.58 6.84
N SER A 159 -16.81 -12.83 6.68
CA SER A 159 -16.49 -13.90 7.63
C SER A 159 -16.23 -15.22 6.90
N THR A 160 -15.46 -16.09 7.54
CA THR A 160 -15.30 -17.46 7.07
C THR A 160 -16.66 -18.17 7.04
N GLY A 161 -16.90 -18.96 5.99
CA GLY A 161 -18.14 -19.67 5.77
C GLY A 161 -19.23 -18.90 5.00
N SER A 162 -19.15 -17.57 4.88
CA SER A 162 -20.04 -16.78 4.03
C SER A 162 -19.66 -16.88 2.54
N ILE A 163 -20.62 -16.56 1.67
CA ILE A 163 -20.34 -16.41 0.23
C ILE A 163 -19.61 -15.09 0.00
N TYR A 164 -18.57 -15.11 -0.82
CA TYR A 164 -17.87 -13.91 -1.22
C TYR A 164 -18.79 -13.01 -2.06
N SER A 165 -18.92 -11.78 -1.64
CA SER A 165 -19.49 -10.68 -2.44
C SER A 165 -18.37 -9.70 -2.77
N GLY A 166 -18.26 -9.30 -4.02
CA GLY A 166 -17.29 -8.28 -4.45
C GLY A 166 -17.49 -6.93 -3.75
N PRO A 167 -16.59 -5.99 -3.96
CA PRO A 167 -16.80 -4.60 -3.53
C PRO A 167 -18.03 -4.00 -4.23
N PRO A 168 -18.60 -2.91 -3.69
CA PRO A 168 -19.69 -2.19 -4.35
C PRO A 168 -19.30 -1.80 -5.78
N VAL A 169 -20.25 -1.92 -6.70
CA VAL A 169 -20.05 -1.57 -8.11
C VAL A 169 -19.65 -0.08 -8.22
N ASN A 170 -18.59 0.17 -8.94
CA ASN A 170 -18.14 1.53 -9.21
C ASN A 170 -18.90 2.10 -10.42
N LEU A 171 -19.75 3.10 -10.18
CA LEU A 171 -20.60 3.72 -11.20
C LEU A 171 -19.89 4.81 -12.01
N LYS A 172 -18.61 5.06 -11.77
CA LYS A 172 -17.83 6.07 -12.52
C LYS A 172 -17.64 5.65 -13.98
N LYS A 173 -17.40 6.64 -14.82
CA LYS A 173 -17.15 6.44 -16.25
C LYS A 173 -15.86 5.65 -16.46
N GLN A 174 -15.87 4.68 -17.37
CA GLN A 174 -14.63 4.00 -17.75
C GLN A 174 -13.80 4.87 -18.69
N PRO A 175 -12.48 4.99 -18.50
CA PRO A 175 -11.60 5.65 -19.46
C PRO A 175 -11.66 4.97 -20.84
N ARG A 176 -11.78 5.75 -21.91
CA ARG A 176 -11.92 5.22 -23.27
C ARG A 176 -10.89 5.83 -24.22
N GLU A 177 -10.36 4.99 -25.08
CA GLU A 177 -9.37 5.40 -26.09
C GLU A 177 -9.96 6.31 -27.18
N ASP A 178 -11.22 6.10 -27.53
CA ASP A 178 -11.96 6.83 -28.56
C ASP A 178 -12.59 8.15 -28.05
N GLU A 179 -12.47 8.47 -26.74
CA GLU A 179 -13.03 9.66 -26.14
C GLU A 179 -12.37 10.93 -26.73
N SER A 180 -13.19 11.89 -27.20
CA SER A 180 -12.70 13.18 -27.70
C SER A 180 -12.29 14.10 -26.54
N PHE A 181 -11.42 15.08 -26.82
CA PHE A 181 -11.04 16.11 -25.86
C PHE A 181 -12.25 16.85 -25.28
N GLN A 182 -13.22 17.21 -26.15
CA GLN A 182 -14.40 17.92 -25.68
C GLN A 182 -15.25 17.08 -24.74
N SER A 183 -15.54 15.82 -25.08
CA SER A 183 -16.30 14.90 -24.22
C SER A 183 -15.60 14.64 -22.89
N TRP A 184 -14.25 14.50 -22.90
CA TRP A 184 -13.46 14.35 -21.70
C TRP A 184 -13.52 15.60 -20.83
N LYS A 185 -13.31 16.78 -21.41
CA LYS A 185 -13.40 18.07 -20.74
C LYS A 185 -14.77 18.28 -20.12
N ASP A 186 -15.84 18.07 -20.88
CA ASP A 186 -17.22 18.25 -20.39
C ASP A 186 -17.51 17.31 -19.21
N SER A 187 -17.01 16.08 -19.27
CA SER A 187 -17.19 15.10 -18.20
C SER A 187 -16.51 15.51 -16.89
N ILE A 188 -15.32 16.09 -16.93
CA ILE A 188 -14.58 16.51 -15.74
C ILE A 188 -14.96 17.92 -15.24
N SER A 189 -15.64 18.72 -16.06
CA SER A 189 -16.04 20.10 -15.72
C SER A 189 -17.44 20.20 -15.11
N ILE A 190 -18.09 19.06 -14.77
CA ILE A 190 -19.43 19.06 -14.19
C ILE A 190 -19.44 19.70 -12.77
N VAL A 191 -18.36 19.54 -12.03
CA VAL A 191 -18.20 20.09 -10.69
C VAL A 191 -17.01 21.06 -10.68
N PRO A 192 -17.17 22.31 -10.21
CA PRO A 192 -16.09 23.31 -10.16
C PRO A 192 -15.14 23.06 -8.99
N GLU A 193 -14.36 22.00 -9.07
CA GLU A 193 -13.40 21.54 -8.07
C GLU A 193 -11.99 21.43 -8.66
N SER A 194 -11.02 20.98 -7.88
CA SER A 194 -9.66 20.76 -8.37
C SER A 194 -9.64 19.70 -9.48
N LEU A 195 -8.76 19.86 -10.48
CA LEU A 195 -8.62 18.92 -11.60
C LEU A 195 -8.42 17.48 -11.10
N LYS A 196 -7.61 17.29 -10.05
CA LYS A 196 -7.42 16.01 -9.38
C LYS A 196 -8.72 15.43 -8.85
N TYR A 197 -9.53 16.22 -8.14
CA TYR A 197 -10.83 15.79 -7.65
C TYR A 197 -11.75 15.39 -8.80
N CYS A 198 -11.83 16.21 -9.83
CA CYS A 198 -12.66 15.97 -11.01
C CYS A 198 -12.29 14.65 -11.71
N LEU A 199 -10.99 14.42 -11.97
CA LEU A 199 -10.52 13.20 -12.62
C LEU A 199 -10.81 11.94 -11.77
N ILE A 200 -10.51 11.99 -10.48
CA ILE A 200 -10.71 10.86 -9.57
C ILE A 200 -12.20 10.50 -9.43
N ASN A 201 -13.08 11.49 -9.39
CA ASN A 201 -14.50 11.24 -9.19
C ASN A 201 -15.26 10.92 -10.47
N THR A 202 -14.76 11.33 -11.62
CA THR A 202 -15.39 11.05 -12.92
C THR A 202 -15.02 9.66 -13.44
N TYR A 203 -13.75 9.26 -13.33
CA TYR A 203 -13.27 8.06 -14.02
C TYR A 203 -12.87 6.93 -13.06
N GLN A 204 -13.22 5.69 -13.46
CA GLN A 204 -12.76 4.47 -12.79
C GLN A 204 -11.24 4.32 -12.88
N GLY A 205 -10.64 3.71 -11.86
CA GLY A 205 -9.21 3.40 -11.85
C GLY A 205 -8.29 4.60 -11.62
N VAL A 206 -8.80 5.83 -11.73
CA VAL A 206 -8.00 7.03 -11.47
C VAL A 206 -7.71 7.17 -9.98
N SER A 207 -6.44 7.32 -9.67
CA SER A 207 -5.92 7.45 -8.31
C SER A 207 -5.14 8.75 -8.13
N PRO A 208 -4.91 9.21 -6.90
CA PRO A 208 -4.02 10.36 -6.64
C PRO A 208 -2.60 10.17 -7.20
N ILE A 209 -2.15 8.92 -7.33
CA ILE A 209 -0.84 8.62 -7.93
C ILE A 209 -0.87 8.87 -9.44
N LEU A 210 -1.90 8.39 -10.13
CA LEU A 210 -2.04 8.62 -11.57
C LEU A 210 -2.15 10.12 -11.89
N THR A 211 -2.93 10.88 -11.11
CA THR A 211 -3.04 12.34 -11.33
C THR A 211 -1.69 13.03 -11.17
N LYS A 212 -0.90 12.65 -10.14
CA LYS A 212 0.45 13.15 -9.96
C LYS A 212 1.39 12.75 -11.11
N GLN A 213 1.29 11.53 -11.61
CA GLN A 213 2.07 11.08 -12.77
C GLN A 213 1.72 11.92 -14.01
N LEU A 214 0.43 12.16 -14.29
CA LEU A 214 -0.02 13.01 -15.40
C LEU A 214 0.52 14.44 -15.28
N GLU A 215 0.54 15.02 -14.08
CA GLU A 215 1.14 16.33 -13.83
C GLU A 215 2.62 16.37 -14.19
N VAL A 216 3.39 15.43 -13.64
CA VAL A 216 4.86 15.41 -13.82
C VAL A 216 5.27 15.14 -15.26
N VAL A 217 4.54 14.26 -15.98
CA VAL A 217 4.85 13.98 -17.40
C VAL A 217 4.40 15.08 -18.35
N SER A 218 3.60 16.03 -17.87
CA SER A 218 3.15 17.20 -18.63
C SER A 218 4.12 18.38 -18.42
N ALA A 219 5.32 18.26 -18.96
CA ALA A 219 6.45 19.15 -18.68
C ALA A 219 6.21 20.65 -18.99
N THR A 220 5.22 20.96 -19.84
CA THR A 220 4.86 22.34 -20.24
C THR A 220 3.83 22.98 -19.31
N VAL A 221 3.29 22.23 -18.37
CA VAL A 221 2.24 22.68 -17.46
C VAL A 221 2.85 23.08 -16.12
N ASN A 222 2.32 24.14 -15.50
CA ASN A 222 2.74 24.57 -14.17
C ASN A 222 2.66 23.43 -13.15
N SER A 223 3.68 23.31 -12.30
CA SER A 223 3.60 22.46 -11.09
C SER A 223 2.37 22.86 -10.28
N GLU A 224 1.66 21.86 -9.71
CA GLU A 224 0.41 22.02 -8.94
C GLU A 224 -0.88 22.25 -9.78
N ILE A 225 -0.86 21.96 -11.09
CA ILE A 225 -2.08 22.08 -11.92
C ILE A 225 -3.19 21.18 -11.41
N MET A 226 -2.85 20.03 -10.83
CA MET A 226 -3.83 19.07 -10.30
C MET A 226 -4.61 19.60 -9.09
N GLU A 227 -4.03 20.55 -8.34
CA GLU A 227 -4.70 21.18 -7.19
C GLU A 227 -5.47 22.46 -7.59
N LYS A 228 -5.34 22.93 -8.85
CA LYS A 228 -6.09 24.09 -9.33
C LYS A 228 -7.52 23.72 -9.64
N ASN A 229 -8.46 24.64 -9.35
CA ASN A 229 -9.84 24.53 -9.79
C ASN A 229 -9.92 24.53 -11.31
N ILE A 230 -10.72 23.61 -11.87
CA ILE A 230 -10.83 23.36 -13.31
C ILE A 230 -11.23 24.59 -14.13
N ASP A 231 -12.03 25.48 -13.54
CA ASP A 231 -12.51 26.70 -14.21
C ASP A 231 -11.38 27.72 -14.48
N PHE A 232 -10.26 27.62 -13.75
CA PHE A 232 -9.10 28.50 -13.91
C PHE A 232 -7.96 27.87 -14.69
N ILE A 233 -8.17 26.68 -15.28
CA ILE A 233 -7.15 25.99 -16.09
C ILE A 233 -7.35 26.35 -17.57
N SER A 234 -6.25 26.73 -18.22
CA SER A 234 -6.30 27.05 -19.65
C SER A 234 -6.64 25.84 -20.51
N ASN A 235 -7.29 26.06 -21.66
CA ASN A 235 -7.55 25.00 -22.63
C ASN A 235 -6.26 24.36 -23.18
N SER A 236 -5.15 25.09 -23.26
CA SER A 236 -3.86 24.57 -23.69
C SER A 236 -3.32 23.55 -22.67
N ASP A 237 -3.40 23.87 -21.37
CA ASP A 237 -2.94 22.98 -20.31
C ASP A 237 -3.81 21.71 -20.23
N LEU A 238 -5.14 21.87 -20.32
CA LEU A 238 -6.05 20.71 -20.36
C LEU A 238 -5.78 19.81 -21.58
N LYS A 239 -5.43 20.37 -22.74
CA LYS A 239 -5.06 19.57 -23.92
C LYS A 239 -3.76 18.79 -23.72
N GLU A 240 -2.78 19.36 -23.03
CA GLU A 240 -1.53 18.64 -22.73
C GLU A 240 -1.77 17.49 -21.73
N ILE A 241 -2.57 17.73 -20.68
CA ILE A 241 -3.00 16.66 -19.76
C ILE A 241 -3.78 15.57 -20.50
N PHE A 242 -4.70 15.96 -21.38
CA PHE A 242 -5.48 15.00 -22.17
C PHE A 242 -4.62 14.18 -23.13
N LYS A 243 -3.59 14.76 -23.73
CA LYS A 243 -2.62 14.05 -24.58
C LYS A 243 -1.93 12.94 -23.78
N ASN A 244 -1.46 13.24 -22.56
CA ASN A 244 -0.84 12.25 -21.68
C ASN A 244 -1.85 11.22 -21.13
N TRP A 245 -3.11 11.66 -20.88
CA TRP A 245 -4.23 10.78 -20.58
C TRP A 245 -4.45 9.73 -21.69
N LYS A 246 -4.44 10.13 -22.95
CA LYS A 246 -4.56 9.21 -24.11
C LYS A 246 -3.39 8.24 -24.18
N ILE A 247 -2.16 8.69 -23.93
CA ILE A 247 -0.98 7.83 -23.88
C ILE A 247 -1.14 6.79 -22.79
N TRP A 248 -1.59 7.19 -21.59
CA TRP A 248 -1.83 6.28 -20.48
C TRP A 248 -2.86 5.20 -20.84
N ILE A 249 -4.05 5.58 -21.34
CA ILE A 249 -5.10 4.61 -21.70
C ILE A 249 -4.61 3.65 -22.78
N ASN A 250 -3.96 4.15 -23.83
CA ASN A 250 -3.43 3.31 -24.90
C ASN A 250 -2.43 2.28 -24.35
N ARG A 251 -1.50 2.69 -23.51
CA ARG A 251 -0.53 1.78 -22.90
C ARG A 251 -1.17 0.79 -21.94
N PHE A 252 -2.16 1.23 -21.16
CA PHE A 252 -2.91 0.37 -20.25
C PHE A 252 -3.65 -0.74 -21.00
N LYS A 253 -4.37 -0.40 -22.08
CA LYS A 253 -5.11 -1.37 -22.89
C LYS A 253 -4.21 -2.32 -23.67
N ASN A 254 -3.12 -1.83 -24.20
CA ASN A 254 -2.16 -2.63 -24.96
C ASN A 254 -1.12 -3.35 -24.08
N ASN A 255 -1.27 -3.28 -22.75
CA ASN A 255 -0.33 -3.88 -21.79
C ASN A 255 1.15 -3.51 -22.08
N ASN A 256 1.40 -2.26 -22.49
CA ASN A 256 2.73 -1.77 -22.83
C ASN A 256 3.33 -1.02 -21.64
N PHE A 257 4.04 -1.72 -20.77
CA PHE A 257 4.56 -1.22 -19.51
C PHE A 257 6.09 -1.33 -19.44
N LYS A 258 6.73 -0.27 -18.90
CA LYS A 258 8.13 -0.24 -18.52
C LYS A 258 8.27 0.54 -17.23
N PHE A 259 9.18 0.12 -16.36
CA PHE A 259 9.43 0.80 -15.10
C PHE A 259 10.29 2.06 -15.35
N SER A 260 9.89 3.18 -14.75
CA SER A 260 10.64 4.43 -14.70
C SER A 260 10.48 5.08 -13.33
N THR A 261 11.48 5.84 -12.89
CA THR A 261 11.44 6.59 -11.62
C THR A 261 11.56 8.09 -11.89
N PHE A 262 10.89 8.88 -11.07
CA PHE A 262 10.97 10.33 -11.08
C PHE A 262 11.59 10.79 -9.74
N ASN A 263 12.78 11.39 -9.81
CA ASN A 263 13.54 11.92 -8.66
C ASN A 263 13.66 10.96 -7.47
N ASN A 264 13.67 9.65 -7.69
CA ASN A 264 13.63 8.58 -6.70
C ASN A 264 12.44 8.62 -5.71
N ASP A 265 11.48 9.53 -5.88
CA ASP A 265 10.35 9.68 -4.97
C ASP A 265 9.17 8.80 -5.33
N PHE A 266 8.91 8.59 -6.62
CA PHE A 266 7.84 7.72 -7.10
C PHE A 266 8.20 7.09 -8.44
N TYR A 267 7.55 5.97 -8.74
CA TYR A 267 7.70 5.27 -10.01
C TYR A 267 6.49 5.46 -10.90
N CYS A 268 6.71 5.25 -12.20
CA CYS A 268 5.68 5.17 -13.22
C CYS A 268 5.95 3.93 -14.09
N VAL A 269 4.88 3.25 -14.54
CA VAL A 269 5.02 2.05 -15.39
C VAL A 269 4.46 2.25 -16.79
N TRP A 270 3.83 3.39 -17.05
CA TRP A 270 3.20 3.69 -18.35
C TRP A 270 3.85 4.84 -19.13
N PHE A 271 4.67 5.67 -18.47
CA PHE A 271 5.41 6.75 -19.14
C PHE A 271 6.90 6.44 -19.12
N PHE A 272 7.50 6.40 -20.31
CA PHE A 272 8.93 6.18 -20.51
C PHE A 272 9.33 6.88 -21.80
N ASP A 273 10.48 7.56 -21.78
CA ASP A 273 11.04 8.24 -22.92
C ASP A 273 11.70 7.24 -23.88
N LYS A 274 11.58 7.48 -25.20
CA LYS A 274 12.21 6.62 -26.21
C LYS A 274 13.74 6.76 -26.23
N GLU A 275 14.24 7.87 -25.70
CA GLU A 275 15.67 8.23 -25.80
C GLU A 275 16.52 7.82 -24.61
N ILE A 276 15.95 7.41 -23.49
CA ILE A 276 16.73 6.87 -22.40
C ILE A 276 17.11 5.43 -22.77
N ASN A 277 18.36 5.24 -23.17
CA ASN A 277 18.97 3.93 -23.36
C ASN A 277 18.87 3.14 -22.06
N TYR A 278 17.81 2.33 -21.94
CA TYR A 278 17.70 1.37 -20.86
C TYR A 278 18.65 0.21 -21.10
N GLU A 279 19.93 0.40 -20.84
CA GLU A 279 20.93 -0.69 -20.74
C GLU A 279 20.63 -1.64 -19.57
N ASN A 280 19.63 -1.33 -18.73
CA ASN A 280 19.27 -2.18 -17.62
C ASN A 280 18.32 -3.30 -18.08
N LYS A 281 18.91 -4.48 -18.23
CA LYS A 281 18.27 -5.80 -18.43
C LYS A 281 17.35 -6.24 -17.26
N ILE A 282 17.00 -5.34 -16.33
CA ILE A 282 16.18 -5.64 -15.15
C ILE A 282 14.72 -5.60 -15.57
N ASP A 283 13.99 -6.69 -15.31
CA ASP A 283 12.56 -6.76 -15.62
C ASP A 283 11.73 -5.85 -14.69
N LEU A 284 10.52 -5.47 -15.14
CA LEU A 284 9.62 -4.57 -14.43
C LEU A 284 9.31 -5.05 -13.00
N CYS A 285 9.08 -6.34 -12.81
CA CYS A 285 8.75 -6.88 -11.50
C CYS A 285 9.91 -6.79 -10.52
N THR A 286 11.13 -7.04 -10.98
CA THR A 286 12.35 -6.87 -10.18
C THR A 286 12.59 -5.41 -9.83
N SER A 287 12.33 -4.48 -10.76
CA SER A 287 12.41 -3.05 -10.48
C SER A 287 11.39 -2.59 -9.43
N LEU A 288 10.16 -3.10 -9.50
CA LEU A 288 9.12 -2.85 -8.50
C LEU A 288 9.50 -3.45 -7.14
N GLU A 289 10.02 -4.69 -7.10
CA GLU A 289 10.52 -5.32 -5.87
C GLU A 289 11.58 -4.44 -5.20
N ASN A 290 12.60 -4.01 -5.95
CA ASN A 290 13.68 -3.16 -5.45
C ASN A 290 13.14 -1.82 -4.90
N TYR A 291 12.21 -1.18 -5.61
CA TYR A 291 11.56 0.05 -5.17
C TYR A 291 10.84 -0.14 -3.82
N TYR A 292 9.97 -1.15 -3.72
CA TYR A 292 9.23 -1.39 -2.49
C TYR A 292 10.12 -1.82 -1.33
N ASP A 293 11.12 -2.68 -1.59
CA ASP A 293 12.08 -3.13 -0.58
C ASP A 293 12.85 -1.94 0.03
N TYR A 294 13.34 -1.03 -0.82
CA TYR A 294 14.01 0.18 -0.36
C TYR A 294 13.09 1.05 0.51
N HIS A 295 11.91 1.42 0.02
CA HIS A 295 11.01 2.32 0.74
C HIS A 295 10.42 1.71 2.02
N LEU A 296 10.13 0.40 2.01
CA LEU A 296 9.65 -0.29 3.21
C LEU A 296 10.73 -0.39 4.29
N LYS A 297 11.99 -0.61 3.90
CA LYS A 297 13.13 -0.57 4.83
C LYS A 297 13.28 0.83 5.44
N GLN A 298 13.24 1.88 4.63
CA GLN A 298 13.32 3.26 5.13
C GLN A 298 12.17 3.58 6.09
N LYS A 299 10.94 3.22 5.75
CA LYS A 299 9.77 3.39 6.64
C LYS A 299 9.96 2.66 7.98
N LYS A 300 10.50 1.43 7.94
CA LYS A 300 10.76 0.65 9.15
C LYS A 300 11.81 1.32 10.04
N ILE A 301 12.87 1.86 9.45
CA ILE A 301 13.90 2.61 10.18
C ILE A 301 13.28 3.84 10.85
N GLU A 302 12.55 4.67 10.11
CA GLU A 302 11.87 5.86 10.63
C GLU A 302 10.91 5.54 11.79
N LEU A 303 10.16 4.44 11.69
CA LEU A 303 9.27 4.01 12.77
C LEU A 303 10.04 3.56 14.02
N LEU A 304 11.20 2.92 13.85
CA LEU A 304 12.07 2.54 14.96
C LEU A 304 12.69 3.78 15.61
N GLU A 305 13.18 4.73 14.83
CA GLU A 305 13.70 6.01 15.33
C GLU A 305 12.65 6.75 16.18
N LYS A 306 11.45 6.96 15.64
CA LYS A 306 10.34 7.58 16.39
C LYS A 306 9.97 6.82 17.66
N LYS A 307 10.09 5.49 17.65
CA LYS A 307 9.85 4.68 18.85
C LYS A 307 10.93 4.90 19.91
N ILE A 308 12.19 4.95 19.50
CA ILE A 308 13.33 5.20 20.37
C ILE A 308 13.23 6.61 20.97
N GLU A 309 12.96 7.63 20.15
CA GLU A 309 12.78 9.02 20.59
C GLU A 309 11.68 9.12 21.67
N ARG A 310 10.54 8.44 21.47
CA ARG A 310 9.45 8.44 22.47
C ARG A 310 9.88 7.78 23.80
N ILE A 311 10.66 6.71 23.73
CA ILE A 311 11.16 6.03 24.92
C ILE A 311 12.14 6.95 25.70
N ILE A 312 13.10 7.55 24.97
CA ILE A 312 14.07 8.50 25.53
C ILE A 312 13.35 9.68 26.18
N PHE A 313 12.40 10.29 25.44
CA PHE A 313 11.62 11.43 25.96
C PHE A 313 10.87 11.09 27.25
N LYS A 314 10.22 9.92 27.29
CA LYS A 314 9.52 9.43 28.49
C LYS A 314 10.47 9.24 29.67
N GLN A 315 11.62 8.60 29.42
CA GLN A 315 12.62 8.35 30.46
C GLN A 315 13.19 9.67 31.00
N THR A 316 13.59 10.59 30.10
CA THR A 316 14.12 11.91 30.49
C THR A 316 13.12 12.70 31.32
N ASN A 317 11.83 12.67 30.97
CA ASN A 317 10.81 13.37 31.76
C ASN A 317 10.59 12.73 33.13
N ASN A 318 10.69 11.42 33.24
CA ASN A 318 10.61 10.74 34.53
C ASN A 318 11.82 11.12 35.44
N GLU A 319 13.02 11.10 34.87
CA GLU A 319 14.23 11.50 35.62
C GLU A 319 14.20 12.97 36.06
N LYS A 320 13.71 13.89 35.20
CA LYS A 320 13.50 15.27 35.58
C LYS A 320 12.51 15.44 36.74
N LYS A 321 11.42 14.66 36.74
CA LYS A 321 10.45 14.67 37.86
C LYS A 321 11.10 14.17 39.16
N ASN A 322 11.84 13.05 39.08
CA ASN A 322 12.55 12.49 40.22
C ASN A 322 13.57 13.48 40.78
N LEU A 323 14.32 14.14 39.90
CA LEU A 323 15.30 15.18 40.30
C LEU A 323 14.61 16.34 41.01
N ASN A 324 13.50 16.85 40.49
CA ASN A 324 12.74 17.92 41.14
C ASN A 324 12.27 17.53 42.56
N ILE A 325 11.77 16.30 42.70
CA ILE A 325 11.38 15.77 44.03
C ILE A 325 12.57 15.72 44.99
N GLN A 326 13.74 15.29 44.51
CA GLN A 326 14.96 15.27 45.30
C GLN A 326 15.42 16.69 45.72
N TYR A 327 15.36 17.67 44.82
CA TYR A 327 15.63 19.05 45.14
C TYR A 327 14.68 19.64 46.18
N ASP A 328 13.38 19.33 46.08
CA ASP A 328 12.39 19.78 47.08
C ASP A 328 12.66 19.16 48.46
N LEU A 329 13.04 17.89 48.50
CA LEU A 329 13.41 17.23 49.74
C LEU A 329 14.69 17.81 50.33
N LEU A 330 15.71 18.09 49.53
CA LEU A 330 16.96 18.72 49.98
C LEU A 330 16.67 20.09 50.57
N THR A 331 15.91 20.94 49.86
CA THR A 331 15.53 22.30 50.32
C THR A 331 14.74 22.24 51.62
N LYS A 332 13.88 21.25 51.82
CA LYS A 332 13.17 21.05 53.08
C LYS A 332 14.12 20.60 54.22
N SER A 333 15.08 19.73 53.90
CA SER A 333 16.09 19.26 54.88
C SER A 333 16.97 20.43 55.36
N GLU A 334 17.46 21.29 54.46
CA GLU A 334 18.24 22.48 54.83
C GLU A 334 17.46 23.45 55.74
N LYS A 335 16.17 23.69 55.46
CA LYS A 335 15.29 24.44 56.34
C LYS A 335 15.14 23.81 57.73
N HIS A 336 15.05 22.50 57.82
CA HIS A 336 14.98 21.79 59.09
C HIS A 336 16.25 21.91 59.91
N GLU A 337 17.43 21.90 59.29
CA GLU A 337 18.70 22.17 59.98
C GLU A 337 18.78 23.58 60.54
N VAL A 338 18.34 24.59 59.78
CA VAL A 338 18.26 25.99 60.22
C VAL A 338 17.30 26.12 61.42
N TYR A 339 16.12 25.53 61.38
CA TYR A 339 15.17 25.50 62.50
C TYR A 339 15.74 24.79 63.73
N LYS A 340 16.48 23.71 63.55
CA LYS A 340 17.15 22.99 64.61
C LYS A 340 18.23 23.85 65.31
N ALA A 341 19.06 24.54 64.53
CA ALA A 341 20.07 25.49 65.02
C ALA A 341 19.45 26.63 65.82
N VAL A 342 18.35 27.23 65.32
CA VAL A 342 17.61 28.31 66.02
C VAL A 342 17.01 27.78 67.35
N SER A 343 16.45 26.56 67.36
CA SER A 343 15.89 25.96 68.53
C SER A 343 16.96 25.70 69.61
N TYR A 344 18.15 25.23 69.22
CA TYR A 344 19.27 25.06 70.16
C TYR A 344 19.78 26.39 70.74
N THR A 345 19.82 27.48 69.98
CA THR A 345 20.19 28.81 70.44
C THR A 345 19.20 29.39 71.45
N HIS A 346 17.92 29.09 71.32
CA HIS A 346 16.90 29.51 72.30
C HIS A 346 16.91 28.67 73.57
N LEU A 347 17.33 27.43 73.52
CA LEU A 347 17.45 26.55 74.71
C LEU A 347 18.71 26.82 75.54
N THR A 348 19.69 27.53 75.00
CA THR A 348 20.96 27.85 75.66
C THR A 348 21.08 29.27 76.24
N LEU A 349 20.01 30.07 76.21
CA LEU A 349 20.00 31.35 76.86
C LEU A 349 19.92 31.18 78.37
N PRO A 350 20.91 31.71 79.16
CA PRO A 350 20.86 31.57 80.57
C PRO A 350 19.71 32.41 81.18
N THR A 351 18.83 31.70 81.91
CA THR A 351 17.90 32.40 82.81
C THR A 351 18.72 33.15 83.84
N LYS A 352 18.83 34.48 83.71
CA LYS A 352 19.32 35.31 84.81
C LYS A 352 18.32 35.27 85.94
N ALA A 353 18.80 34.80 87.09
CA ALA A 353 18.17 34.92 88.35
C ALA A 353 18.10 36.36 88.88
#